data_d95ea4cb1c7e3399c24e8be5294d2a40
#
_entry.id   d95ea4cb1c7e3399c24e8be5294d2a40
#
_cell.length_a   1.000
_cell.length_b   1.000
_cell.length_c   1.000
_cell.angle_alpha   90.00
_cell.angle_beta   90.00
_cell.angle_gamma   90.00
#
_symmetry.space_group_name_H-M   'P 1'
#
loop_
_entity.id
_entity.type
_entity.pdbx_description
1 polymer ?
#
loop_
_entity_poly.entity_id
_entity_poly.type
_entity_poly.pdbx_seq_one_letter_code
_entity_poly.pdbx_strand_id
1 'polypeptide(L)'
;MENKGQLISLDTAAWKLNEQRKRARRNGIHIIETRPIENTKTIKRLRDSADRLLLDVPCSGLGVLRRNPDSKWKLTPDFVANIRETQQEIIQSYSRILRKDGKLIYATCSVLPSENQQQVEKFLASEPGKAFELEEQKSILPQEEGFDGFFMARLRKK
;
A
#
# COMPACT_ATOMS: atom_id res chain seq x y z
N MET A 1 5.32 -12.84 12.97
CA MET A 1 5.46 -12.04 14.22
C MET A 1 5.12 -12.84 15.48
N GLU A 2 4.49 -14.00 15.37
CA GLU A 2 4.18 -14.89 16.52
C GLU A 2 3.50 -14.18 17.69
N ASN A 3 2.57 -13.26 17.39
CA ASN A 3 1.92 -12.38 18.37
C ASN A 3 2.89 -11.50 19.21
N LYS A 4 4.08 -11.20 18.70
CA LYS A 4 5.05 -10.32 19.36
C LYS A 4 5.15 -8.98 18.62
N GLY A 5 5.31 -7.89 19.36
CA GLY A 5 5.36 -6.52 18.83
C GLY A 5 3.97 -5.91 18.66
N GLN A 6 3.85 -4.92 17.80
CA GLN A 6 2.61 -4.18 17.51
C GLN A 6 2.42 -4.06 16.01
N LEU A 7 1.19 -4.28 15.53
CA LEU A 7 0.76 -4.04 14.17
C LEU A 7 -0.36 -3.00 14.20
N ILE A 8 -0.12 -1.82 13.60
CA ILE A 8 -1.14 -0.78 13.48
C ILE A 8 -1.76 -0.89 12.08
N SER A 9 -3.05 -1.14 12.02
CA SER A 9 -3.81 -1.21 10.78
C SER A 9 -4.63 0.07 10.60
N LEU A 10 -4.44 0.70 9.45
CA LEU A 10 -5.05 1.98 9.10
C LEU A 10 -5.95 1.80 7.87
N ASP A 11 -7.16 2.33 7.92
CA ASP A 11 -8.07 2.43 6.76
C ASP A 11 -8.99 3.65 6.97
N THR A 12 -9.45 4.25 5.88
CA THR A 12 -10.47 5.30 5.90
C THR A 12 -11.86 4.75 6.19
N ALA A 13 -12.10 3.46 5.87
CA ALA A 13 -13.36 2.78 6.07
C ALA A 13 -13.38 2.01 7.41
N ALA A 14 -13.99 2.60 8.45
CA ALA A 14 -14.06 2.02 9.80
C ALA A 14 -14.68 0.60 9.83
N TRP A 15 -15.62 0.29 8.92
CA TRP A 15 -16.24 -1.04 8.84
C TRP A 15 -15.21 -2.12 8.46
N LYS A 16 -14.24 -1.84 7.59
CA LYS A 16 -13.16 -2.78 7.24
C LYS A 16 -12.29 -3.11 8.45
N LEU A 17 -11.97 -2.11 9.25
CA LEU A 17 -11.22 -2.28 10.50
C LEU A 17 -11.99 -3.15 11.52
N ASN A 18 -13.32 -3.02 11.56
CA ASN A 18 -14.16 -3.88 12.41
C ASN A 18 -14.12 -5.35 11.95
N GLU A 19 -14.22 -5.59 10.64
CA GLU A 19 -14.09 -6.94 10.08
C GLU A 19 -12.70 -7.53 10.32
N GLN A 20 -11.66 -6.73 10.20
CA GLN A 20 -10.30 -7.16 10.52
C GLN A 20 -10.16 -7.58 11.99
N ARG A 21 -10.73 -6.81 12.95
CA ARG A 21 -10.73 -7.19 14.38
C ARG A 21 -11.41 -8.54 14.62
N LYS A 22 -12.57 -8.78 13.96
CA LYS A 22 -13.27 -10.07 14.05
C LYS A 22 -12.41 -11.22 13.55
N ARG A 23 -11.75 -11.03 12.37
CA ARG A 23 -10.85 -12.03 11.80
C ARG A 23 -9.62 -12.28 12.67
N ALA A 24 -9.00 -11.22 13.19
CA ALA A 24 -7.87 -11.32 14.10
C ALA A 24 -8.22 -12.15 15.34
N ARG A 25 -9.36 -11.86 15.98
CA ARG A 25 -9.85 -12.56 17.15
C ARG A 25 -10.07 -14.06 16.88
N ARG A 26 -10.70 -14.42 15.74
CA ARG A 26 -10.90 -15.82 15.36
C ARG A 26 -9.60 -16.60 15.16
N ASN A 27 -8.52 -15.92 14.76
CA ASN A 27 -7.21 -16.52 14.50
C ASN A 27 -6.24 -16.36 15.69
N GLY A 28 -6.71 -15.94 16.86
CA GLY A 28 -5.87 -15.77 18.06
C GLY A 28 -4.79 -14.69 17.90
N ILE A 29 -5.02 -13.67 17.05
CA ILE A 29 -4.07 -12.58 16.83
C ILE A 29 -4.42 -11.41 17.74
N HIS A 30 -3.49 -11.03 18.64
CA HIS A 30 -3.71 -10.03 19.67
C HIS A 30 -2.91 -8.74 19.50
N ILE A 31 -1.97 -8.70 18.55
CA ILE A 31 -1.05 -7.57 18.34
C ILE A 31 -1.59 -6.49 17.41
N ILE A 32 -2.81 -6.66 16.87
CA ILE A 32 -3.39 -5.71 15.90
C ILE A 32 -4.14 -4.61 16.63
N GLU A 33 -3.70 -3.39 16.43
CA GLU A 33 -4.42 -2.16 16.77
C GLU A 33 -4.99 -1.55 15.50
N THR A 34 -6.28 -1.27 15.47
CA THR A 34 -6.95 -0.65 14.31
C THR A 34 -7.25 0.82 14.59
N ARG A 35 -6.84 1.70 13.68
CA ARG A 35 -7.08 3.15 13.78
C ARG A 35 -7.69 3.68 12.48
N PRO A 36 -8.87 4.31 12.51
CA PRO A 36 -9.43 4.95 11.32
C PRO A 36 -8.59 6.19 10.94
N ILE A 37 -8.44 6.40 9.64
CA ILE A 37 -7.81 7.61 9.09
C ILE A 37 -8.91 8.67 8.93
N GLU A 38 -9.14 9.45 9.97
CA GLU A 38 -10.13 10.53 9.95
C GLU A 38 -9.56 11.81 9.33
N ASN A 39 -8.25 12.03 9.49
CA ASN A 39 -7.55 13.20 8.98
C ASN A 39 -6.03 12.98 8.95
N THR A 40 -5.31 13.95 8.42
CA THR A 40 -3.85 13.91 8.30
C THR A 40 -3.11 13.82 9.65
N LYS A 41 -3.74 14.19 10.77
CA LYS A 41 -3.13 14.10 12.11
C LYS A 41 -2.86 12.66 12.52
N THR A 42 -3.71 11.70 12.06
CA THR A 42 -3.51 10.26 12.32
C THR A 42 -2.14 9.80 11.81
N ILE A 43 -1.78 10.18 10.59
CA ILE A 43 -0.49 9.82 9.98
C ILE A 43 0.67 10.58 10.63
N LYS A 44 0.49 11.90 10.89
CA LYS A 44 1.54 12.73 11.52
C LYS A 44 1.96 12.22 12.90
N ARG A 45 1.03 11.67 13.69
CA ARG A 45 1.31 11.11 15.03
C ARG A 45 2.16 9.83 15.00
N LEU A 46 2.22 9.16 13.85
CA LEU A 46 3.00 7.93 13.65
C LEU A 46 4.39 8.20 13.03
N ARG A 47 4.78 9.46 12.88
CA ARG A 47 6.07 9.82 12.28
C ARG A 47 7.23 9.10 12.97
N ASP A 48 8.14 8.54 12.16
CA ASP A 48 9.38 7.86 12.58
C ASP A 48 9.16 6.76 13.63
N SER A 49 7.99 6.09 13.62
CA SER A 49 7.62 5.08 14.63
C SER A 49 7.67 3.63 14.13
N ALA A 50 7.57 3.40 12.84
CA ALA A 50 7.44 2.05 12.30
C ALA A 50 8.75 1.49 11.73
N ASP A 51 9.00 0.20 11.99
CA ASP A 51 10.07 -0.59 11.37
C ASP A 51 9.72 -1.03 9.96
N ARG A 52 8.45 -1.30 9.75
CA ARG A 52 7.89 -1.84 8.50
C ARG A 52 6.60 -1.13 8.18
N LEU A 53 6.45 -0.74 6.92
CA LEU A 53 5.24 -0.09 6.41
C LEU A 53 4.79 -0.82 5.15
N LEU A 54 3.56 -1.32 5.16
CA LEU A 54 2.89 -1.83 3.96
C LEU A 54 1.89 -0.79 3.47
N LEU A 55 2.05 -0.36 2.24
CA LEU A 55 1.12 0.49 1.51
C LEU A 55 0.44 -0.36 0.42
N ASP A 56 -0.70 -0.94 0.77
CA ASP A 56 -1.63 -1.55 -0.19
C ASP A 56 -2.54 -0.42 -0.71
N VAL A 57 -2.08 0.24 -1.76
CA VAL A 57 -2.71 1.48 -2.22
C VAL A 57 -3.93 1.22 -3.11
N PRO A 58 -4.91 2.12 -3.13
CA PRO A 58 -6.00 2.04 -4.09
C PRO A 58 -5.44 2.09 -5.52
N CYS A 59 -5.96 1.24 -6.40
CA CYS A 59 -5.51 1.11 -7.79
C CYS A 59 -6.67 0.76 -8.73
N SER A 60 -6.40 0.69 -10.02
CA SER A 60 -7.40 0.32 -11.04
C SER A 60 -7.97 -1.10 -10.86
N GLY A 61 -7.23 -1.99 -10.21
CA GLY A 61 -7.63 -3.39 -10.06
C GLY A 61 -7.53 -4.22 -11.34
N LEU A 62 -6.81 -3.73 -12.37
CA LEU A 62 -6.70 -4.44 -13.65
C LEU A 62 -5.94 -5.76 -13.57
N GLY A 63 -5.25 -6.03 -12.47
CA GLY A 63 -4.62 -7.33 -12.22
C GLY A 63 -5.59 -8.41 -11.76
N VAL A 64 -6.78 -8.05 -11.26
CA VAL A 64 -7.76 -8.98 -10.66
C VAL A 64 -9.04 -9.15 -11.49
N LEU A 65 -8.97 -8.90 -12.81
CA LEU A 65 -10.13 -8.98 -13.72
C LEU A 65 -10.78 -10.37 -13.75
N ARG A 66 -10.04 -11.44 -13.50
CA ARG A 66 -10.61 -12.80 -13.41
C ARG A 66 -11.66 -12.90 -12.30
N ARG A 67 -11.49 -12.19 -11.20
CA ARG A 67 -12.41 -12.17 -10.06
C ARG A 67 -13.43 -11.03 -10.13
N ASN A 68 -13.06 -9.94 -10.81
CA ASN A 68 -13.87 -8.74 -10.92
C ASN A 68 -13.98 -8.30 -12.40
N PRO A 69 -14.62 -9.10 -13.29
CA PRO A 69 -14.63 -8.82 -14.73
C PRO A 69 -15.33 -7.51 -15.10
N ASP A 70 -16.28 -7.05 -14.28
CA ASP A 70 -16.99 -5.79 -14.50
C ASP A 70 -16.12 -4.56 -14.32
N SER A 71 -14.98 -4.68 -13.62
CA SER A 71 -14.10 -3.55 -13.33
C SER A 71 -13.62 -2.86 -14.59
N LYS A 72 -13.33 -3.61 -15.66
CA LYS A 72 -12.85 -3.06 -16.96
C LYS A 72 -13.85 -2.09 -17.60
N TRP A 73 -15.16 -2.26 -17.37
CA TRP A 73 -16.21 -1.41 -17.93
C TRP A 73 -16.46 -0.13 -17.13
N LYS A 74 -15.99 -0.10 -15.89
CA LYS A 74 -16.14 1.04 -14.96
C LYS A 74 -14.95 1.99 -14.97
N LEU A 75 -13.83 1.56 -15.56
CA LEU A 75 -12.62 2.36 -15.65
C LEU A 75 -12.72 3.41 -16.75
N THR A 76 -12.31 4.63 -16.41
CA THR A 76 -12.13 5.73 -17.35
C THR A 76 -10.70 6.24 -17.28
N PRO A 77 -10.18 6.90 -18.33
CA PRO A 77 -8.86 7.54 -18.28
C PRO A 77 -8.70 8.50 -17.10
N ASP A 78 -9.75 9.29 -16.80
CA ASP A 78 -9.75 10.24 -15.69
C ASP A 78 -9.68 9.53 -14.33
N PHE A 79 -10.39 8.40 -14.17
CA PHE A 79 -10.28 7.60 -12.96
C PHE A 79 -8.86 7.11 -12.74
N VAL A 80 -8.20 6.59 -13.79
CA VAL A 80 -6.81 6.11 -13.71
C VAL A 80 -5.84 7.27 -13.42
N ALA A 81 -6.09 8.47 -13.98
CA ALA A 81 -5.29 9.66 -13.67
C ALA A 81 -5.41 10.05 -12.20
N ASN A 82 -6.62 10.17 -11.68
CA ASN A 82 -6.90 10.55 -10.30
C ASN A 82 -6.35 9.54 -9.28
N ILE A 83 -6.47 8.24 -9.57
CA ILE A 83 -5.95 7.21 -8.66
C ILE A 83 -4.43 7.25 -8.56
N ARG A 84 -3.71 7.56 -9.65
CA ARG A 84 -2.24 7.74 -9.65
C ARG A 84 -1.80 8.93 -8.80
N GLU A 85 -2.56 10.03 -8.80
CA GLU A 85 -2.31 11.17 -7.91
C GLU A 85 -2.49 10.76 -6.45
N THR A 86 -3.59 10.07 -6.14
CA THR A 86 -3.85 9.51 -4.80
C THR A 86 -2.73 8.58 -4.34
N GLN A 87 -2.22 7.72 -5.22
CA GLN A 87 -1.09 6.83 -4.93
C GLN A 87 0.17 7.61 -4.55
N GLN A 88 0.48 8.70 -5.28
CA GLN A 88 1.61 9.58 -4.96
C GLN A 88 1.42 10.28 -3.61
N GLU A 89 0.24 10.81 -3.34
CA GLU A 89 -0.05 11.45 -2.05
C GLU A 89 0.14 10.48 -0.89
N ILE A 90 -0.34 9.25 -1.04
CA ILE A 90 -0.22 8.20 -0.02
C ILE A 90 1.27 7.87 0.22
N ILE A 91 2.03 7.52 -0.82
CA ILE A 91 3.42 7.11 -0.62
C ILE A 91 4.27 8.25 -0.05
N GLN A 92 4.10 9.49 -0.53
CA GLN A 92 4.85 10.65 -0.03
C GLN A 92 4.50 11.02 1.42
N SER A 93 3.20 10.94 1.76
CA SER A 93 2.75 11.29 3.11
C SER A 93 3.07 10.20 4.13
N TYR A 94 2.82 8.93 3.78
CA TYR A 94 2.89 7.81 4.72
C TYR A 94 4.31 7.26 4.87
N SER A 95 5.21 7.47 3.90
CA SER A 95 6.63 7.12 4.03
C SER A 95 7.30 7.74 5.27
N ARG A 96 6.76 8.86 5.75
CA ARG A 96 7.23 9.55 6.97
C ARG A 96 6.98 8.78 8.26
N ILE A 97 6.12 7.75 8.22
CA ILE A 97 5.85 6.85 9.35
C ILE A 97 7.09 6.00 9.67
N LEU A 98 7.87 5.67 8.65
CA LEU A 98 9.06 4.86 8.83
C LEU A 98 10.17 5.61 9.54
N ARG A 99 10.82 4.92 10.48
CA ARG A 99 12.09 5.32 11.07
C ARG A 99 13.26 5.04 10.11
N LYS A 100 14.42 5.56 10.41
CA LYS A 100 15.67 5.24 9.71
C LYS A 100 15.86 3.70 9.67
N ASP A 101 16.40 3.19 8.56
CA ASP A 101 16.56 1.76 8.24
C ASP A 101 15.25 0.94 8.18
N GLY A 102 14.10 1.60 8.31
CA GLY A 102 12.80 0.99 8.11
C GLY A 102 12.54 0.62 6.65
N LYS A 103 11.69 -0.40 6.43
CA LYS A 103 11.34 -0.88 5.09
C LYS A 103 9.89 -0.58 4.74
N LEU A 104 9.71 0.00 3.56
CA LEU A 104 8.41 0.27 2.94
C LEU A 104 8.17 -0.77 1.85
N ILE A 105 6.97 -1.36 1.86
CA ILE A 105 6.45 -2.12 0.73
C ILE A 105 5.34 -1.30 0.10
N TYR A 106 5.49 -0.96 -1.17
CA TYR A 106 4.44 -0.41 -2.01
C TYR A 106 3.83 -1.53 -2.83
N ALA A 107 2.52 -1.69 -2.80
CA ALA A 107 1.83 -2.80 -3.46
C ALA A 107 0.55 -2.33 -4.17
N THR A 108 0.27 -2.92 -5.33
CA THR A 108 -0.98 -2.74 -6.10
C THR A 108 -1.46 -4.06 -6.68
N CYS A 109 -2.76 -4.18 -6.92
CA CYS A 109 -3.35 -5.23 -7.75
C CYS A 109 -3.59 -4.73 -9.20
N SER A 110 -2.66 -3.93 -9.73
CA SER A 110 -2.70 -3.41 -11.09
C SER A 110 -1.56 -4.00 -11.93
N VAL A 111 -1.80 -4.12 -13.24
CA VAL A 111 -0.78 -4.48 -14.23
C VAL A 111 -0.23 -3.26 -14.99
N LEU A 112 -0.74 -2.06 -14.70
CA LEU A 112 -0.33 -0.84 -15.38
C LEU A 112 1.02 -0.33 -14.85
N PRO A 113 2.05 -0.18 -15.69
CA PRO A 113 3.33 0.41 -15.27
C PRO A 113 3.17 1.80 -14.63
N SER A 114 2.14 2.57 -15.06
CA SER A 114 1.85 3.91 -14.55
C SER A 114 1.32 3.94 -13.12
N GLU A 115 0.83 2.83 -12.59
CA GLU A 115 0.43 2.64 -11.18
C GLU A 115 1.49 1.91 -10.37
N ASN A 116 2.48 1.33 -11.04
CA ASN A 116 3.50 0.44 -10.49
C ASN A 116 4.88 1.11 -10.49
N GLN A 117 5.76 0.72 -11.40
CA GLN A 117 7.15 1.18 -11.46
C GLN A 117 7.25 2.70 -11.54
N GLN A 118 6.43 3.33 -12.38
CA GLN A 118 6.46 4.78 -12.56
C GLN A 118 6.06 5.55 -11.29
N GLN A 119 5.20 4.97 -10.44
CA GLN A 119 4.88 5.56 -9.13
C GLN A 119 6.08 5.52 -8.19
N VAL A 120 6.80 4.41 -8.17
CA VAL A 120 8.02 4.25 -7.37
C VAL A 120 9.12 5.21 -7.84
N GLU A 121 9.35 5.31 -9.14
CA GLU A 121 10.31 6.24 -9.74
C GLU A 121 9.98 7.70 -9.40
N LYS A 122 8.71 8.08 -9.58
CA LYS A 122 8.22 9.43 -9.24
C LYS A 122 8.37 9.72 -7.74
N PHE A 123 8.12 8.75 -6.88
CA PHE A 123 8.35 8.90 -5.44
C PHE A 123 9.83 9.11 -5.14
N LEU A 124 10.74 8.28 -5.67
CA LEU A 124 12.19 8.39 -5.44
C LEU A 124 12.77 9.73 -5.90
N ALA A 125 12.18 10.33 -6.95
CA ALA A 125 12.55 11.66 -7.44
C ALA A 125 12.01 12.81 -6.55
N SER A 126 11.02 12.54 -5.68
CA SER A 126 10.42 13.55 -4.79
C SER A 126 11.30 13.87 -3.58
N GLU A 127 11.05 15.02 -2.91
CA GLU A 127 11.79 15.38 -1.68
C GLU A 127 11.75 14.30 -0.59
N PRO A 128 10.58 13.73 -0.20
CA PRO A 128 10.59 12.66 0.78
C PRO A 128 11.25 11.37 0.25
N GLY A 129 11.20 11.13 -1.04
CA GLY A 129 11.77 9.93 -1.68
C GLY A 129 13.28 9.91 -1.74
N LYS A 130 13.96 11.07 -1.72
CA LYS A 130 15.44 11.16 -1.67
C LYS A 130 16.05 10.44 -0.45
N ALA A 131 15.28 10.30 0.61
CA ALA A 131 15.68 9.57 1.80
C ALA A 131 15.53 8.04 1.65
N PHE A 132 15.09 7.55 0.49
CA PHE A 132 14.84 6.14 0.26
C PHE A 132 15.74 5.59 -0.85
N GLU A 133 15.92 4.28 -0.83
CA GLU A 133 16.50 3.51 -1.93
C GLU A 133 15.61 2.33 -2.26
N LEU A 134 15.52 1.97 -3.54
CA LEU A 134 14.83 0.77 -4.00
C LEU A 134 15.72 -0.44 -3.79
N GLU A 135 15.26 -1.42 -3.00
CA GLU A 135 15.97 -2.69 -2.80
C GLU A 135 15.54 -3.75 -3.82
N GLU A 136 14.25 -3.81 -4.10
CA GLU A 136 13.67 -4.85 -4.95
C GLU A 136 12.30 -4.41 -5.48
N GLN A 137 11.96 -4.84 -6.68
CA GLN A 137 10.60 -4.77 -7.20
C GLN A 137 10.24 -6.01 -8.01
N LYS A 138 8.98 -6.39 -7.99
CA LYS A 138 8.46 -7.53 -8.74
C LYS A 138 7.08 -7.23 -9.28
N SER A 139 6.89 -7.54 -10.58
CA SER A 139 5.57 -7.63 -11.22
C SER A 139 5.19 -9.09 -11.37
N ILE A 140 3.96 -9.42 -11.04
CA ILE A 140 3.34 -10.71 -11.30
C ILE A 140 2.30 -10.47 -12.38
N LEU A 141 2.45 -11.13 -13.52
CA LEU A 141 1.55 -10.96 -14.66
C LEU A 141 0.68 -12.22 -14.82
N PRO A 142 -0.64 -12.06 -14.99
CA PRO A 142 -1.58 -13.19 -15.04
C PRO A 142 -1.26 -14.20 -16.14
N GLN A 143 -0.74 -13.75 -17.27
CA GLN A 143 -0.37 -14.59 -18.41
C GLN A 143 0.89 -15.43 -18.18
N GLU A 144 1.76 -15.02 -17.27
CA GLU A 144 3.04 -15.69 -16.99
C GLU A 144 2.93 -16.67 -15.82
N GLU A 145 2.30 -16.22 -14.73
CA GLU A 145 2.29 -16.93 -13.46
C GLU A 145 0.97 -17.70 -13.20
N GLY A 146 -0.08 -17.45 -14.00
CA GLY A 146 -1.40 -18.08 -13.83
C GLY A 146 -2.20 -17.55 -12.62
N PHE A 147 -1.64 -16.60 -11.86
CA PHE A 147 -2.29 -15.92 -10.73
C PHE A 147 -2.91 -14.60 -11.16
N ASP A 148 -3.48 -13.87 -10.20
CA ASP A 148 -3.86 -12.48 -10.41
C ASP A 148 -2.61 -11.59 -10.61
N GLY A 149 -2.79 -10.52 -11.35
CA GLY A 149 -1.75 -9.52 -11.56
C GLY A 149 -1.50 -8.72 -10.29
N PHE A 150 -0.22 -8.54 -9.96
CA PHE A 150 0.20 -7.83 -8.76
C PHE A 150 1.55 -7.15 -8.97
N PHE A 151 1.76 -6.06 -8.30
CA PHE A 151 3.06 -5.38 -8.23
C PHE A 151 3.45 -5.12 -6.79
N MET A 152 4.73 -5.27 -6.49
CA MET A 152 5.30 -4.87 -5.22
C MET A 152 6.70 -4.29 -5.41
N ALA A 153 7.02 -3.26 -4.62
CA ALA A 153 8.35 -2.69 -4.52
C ALA A 153 8.74 -2.53 -3.05
N ARG A 154 9.96 -2.95 -2.71
CA ARG A 154 10.54 -2.79 -1.39
C ARG A 154 11.57 -1.68 -1.39
N LEU A 155 11.34 -0.66 -0.57
CA LEU A 155 12.24 0.47 -0.39
C LEU A 155 12.75 0.51 1.04
N ARG A 156 14.01 0.96 1.24
CA ARG A 156 14.61 1.19 2.55
C ARG A 156 14.79 2.69 2.78
N LYS A 157 14.46 3.17 3.97
CA LYS A 157 14.77 4.55 4.41
C LYS A 157 16.22 4.59 4.90
N LYS A 158 17.03 5.51 4.33
CA LYS A 158 18.44 5.73 4.66
C LYS A 158 18.64 6.38 6.02
#